data_443728092f0cc16eb1c58b0ce96bb298
#
_entry.id   443728092f0cc16eb1c58b0ce96bb298
#
_cell.length_a   1.000
_cell.length_b   1.000
_cell.length_c   1.000
_cell.angle_alpha   90.00
_cell.angle_beta   90.00
_cell.angle_gamma   90.00
#
_symmetry.space_group_name_H-M   'P 1'
#
loop_
_entity.id
_entity.type
_entity.pdbx_description
1 polymer ?
#
loop_
_entity_poly.entity_id
_entity_poly.type
_entity_poly.pdbx_seq_one_letter_code
_entity_poly.pdbx_strand_id
1 'polypeptide(L)'
;MAVAVMCSVTAPLVARQPADRMQSEATELLQQYSAALESLDAEAVKKLQPSMDLESLKKAFREMRELAVTIDNIKVLSIDATLARVSCRVSQTLIPKAGSKQTTAVTRVLRLRRVQSGWVIDAFER
;
A
#
# COMPACT_ATOMS: atom_id res chain seq x y z
N MET A 1 -30.75 11.03 40.12
CA MET A 1 -30.35 11.15 39.74
C MET A 1 -29.62 10.80 38.89
N ALA A 2 -29.21 10.69 38.35
CA ALA A 2 -28.62 10.58 37.72
C ALA A 2 -28.04 9.97 36.97
N VAL A 3 -27.58 9.81 36.59
CA VAL A 3 -27.11 9.40 36.04
C VAL A 3 -26.64 8.89 35.09
N ALA A 4 -26.47 8.68 34.70
CA ALA A 4 -26.13 8.26 33.94
C ALA A 4 -25.59 8.07 32.97
N VAL A 5 -25.33 8.06 32.56
CA VAL A 5 -25.00 8.03 31.78
C VAL A 5 -24.17 7.72 31.02
N MET A 6 -23.68 7.86 30.80
CA MET A 6 -22.89 7.77 30.33
C MET A 6 -22.19 6.85 29.76
N CYS A 7 -22.14 6.22 29.92
CA CYS A 7 -21.50 5.17 29.52
C CYS A 7 -21.39 4.94 28.12
N SER A 8 -22.15 5.28 27.38
CA SER A 8 -22.12 5.09 25.97
C SER A 8 -20.85 5.51 25.34
N VAL A 9 -20.13 6.21 26.07
CA VAL A 9 -18.90 6.68 25.62
C VAL A 9 -17.98 5.67 25.08
N THR A 10 -18.03 4.47 25.61
CA THR A 10 -17.08 3.47 25.21
C THR A 10 -17.40 2.85 23.88
N ALA A 11 -18.62 3.01 23.43
CA ALA A 11 -19.03 2.37 22.21
C ALA A 11 -18.15 2.67 21.00
N PRO A 12 -17.72 3.90 20.76
CA PRO A 12 -16.90 4.20 19.59
C PRO A 12 -15.63 3.41 19.53
N LEU A 13 -15.02 3.18 20.67
CA LEU A 13 -13.77 2.45 20.71
C LEU A 13 -13.98 0.99 20.38
N VAL A 14 -15.05 0.44 20.90
CA VAL A 14 -15.33 -0.94 20.69
C VAL A 14 -15.72 -1.24 19.26
N ALA A 15 -16.27 -0.27 18.59
CA ALA A 15 -16.73 -0.45 17.24
C ALA A 15 -15.61 -0.65 16.24
N ARG A 16 -14.39 -0.33 16.60
CA ARG A 16 -13.28 -0.52 15.67
C ARG A 16 -13.01 -1.99 15.47
N GLN A 17 -13.15 -2.43 14.24
CA GLN A 17 -12.94 -3.81 13.88
C GLN A 17 -11.57 -3.99 13.25
N PRO A 18 -11.02 -5.20 13.28
CA PRO A 18 -9.75 -5.48 12.64
C PRO A 18 -9.73 -5.10 11.16
N ALA A 19 -10.85 -5.27 10.48
CA ALA A 19 -10.94 -4.91 9.06
C ALA A 19 -10.78 -3.40 8.86
N ASP A 20 -11.39 -2.59 9.73
CA ASP A 20 -11.27 -1.13 9.64
C ASP A 20 -9.85 -0.67 9.91
N ARG A 21 -9.22 -1.28 10.88
CA ARG A 21 -7.83 -0.98 11.20
C ARG A 21 -6.92 -1.37 10.04
N MET A 22 -7.15 -2.54 9.47
CA MET A 22 -6.36 -3.01 8.36
C MET A 22 -6.57 -2.12 7.13
N GLN A 23 -7.80 -1.65 6.93
CA GLN A 23 -8.09 -0.73 5.83
C GLN A 23 -7.23 0.54 5.94
N SER A 24 -7.11 1.10 7.14
CA SER A 24 -6.29 2.28 7.37
C SER A 24 -4.81 1.97 7.19
N GLU A 25 -4.36 0.85 7.71
CA GLU A 25 -2.95 0.45 7.61
C GLU A 25 -2.57 0.16 6.16
N ALA A 26 -3.45 -0.49 5.42
CA ALA A 26 -3.20 -0.77 4.01
C ALA A 26 -3.15 0.52 3.20
N THR A 27 -4.06 1.43 3.47
CA THR A 27 -4.09 2.71 2.77
C THR A 27 -2.79 3.47 3.01
N GLU A 28 -2.35 3.52 4.26
CA GLU A 28 -1.11 4.22 4.60
C GLU A 28 0.10 3.56 3.94
N LEU A 29 0.16 2.24 3.99
CA LEU A 29 1.26 1.50 3.37
C LEU A 29 1.33 1.77 1.87
N LEU A 30 0.19 1.73 1.19
CA LEU A 30 0.16 1.93 -0.25
C LEU A 30 0.44 3.37 -0.64
N GLN A 31 0.08 4.33 0.20
CA GLN A 31 0.44 5.72 -0.04
C GLN A 31 1.94 5.93 0.11
N GLN A 32 2.57 5.29 1.08
CA GLN A 32 4.02 5.32 1.23
C GLN A 32 4.70 4.66 0.04
N TYR A 33 4.14 3.56 -0.43
CA TYR A 33 4.68 2.84 -1.57
C TYR A 33 4.63 3.70 -2.84
N SER A 34 3.49 4.35 -3.09
CA SER A 34 3.38 5.21 -4.27
C SER A 34 4.33 6.40 -4.18
N ALA A 35 4.51 6.98 -3.00
CA ALA A 35 5.45 8.08 -2.82
C ALA A 35 6.89 7.62 -3.07
N ALA A 36 7.24 6.43 -2.61
CA ALA A 36 8.58 5.89 -2.85
C ALA A 36 8.83 5.65 -4.33
N LEU A 37 7.83 5.15 -5.04
CA LEU A 37 7.94 4.94 -6.47
C LEU A 37 8.09 6.28 -7.21
N GLU A 38 7.30 7.28 -6.84
CA GLU A 38 7.36 8.59 -7.49
C GLU A 38 8.70 9.29 -7.27
N SER A 39 9.33 9.05 -6.11
CA SER A 39 10.63 9.63 -5.84
C SER A 39 11.76 8.83 -6.49
N LEU A 40 11.45 7.69 -7.11
CA LEU A 40 12.42 6.80 -7.73
C LEU A 40 13.50 6.37 -6.73
N ASP A 41 13.08 6.12 -5.51
CA ASP A 41 13.96 5.72 -4.41
C ASP A 41 13.87 4.22 -4.24
N ALA A 42 14.84 3.51 -4.84
CA ALA A 42 14.84 2.05 -4.84
C ALA A 42 14.92 1.47 -3.43
N GLU A 43 15.67 2.12 -2.55
CA GLU A 43 15.81 1.61 -1.18
C GLU A 43 14.51 1.76 -0.40
N ALA A 44 13.80 2.87 -0.58
CA ALA A 44 12.51 3.06 0.07
C ALA A 44 11.50 2.03 -0.43
N VAL A 45 11.49 1.75 -1.74
CA VAL A 45 10.62 0.72 -2.30
C VAL A 45 10.96 -0.65 -1.73
N LYS A 46 12.25 -0.96 -1.63
CA LYS A 46 12.70 -2.23 -1.09
C LYS A 46 12.26 -2.44 0.36
N LYS A 47 12.25 -1.38 1.16
CA LYS A 47 11.78 -1.48 2.54
C LYS A 47 10.32 -1.87 2.63
N LEU A 48 9.51 -1.38 1.69
CA LEU A 48 8.08 -1.66 1.68
C LEU A 48 7.74 -2.96 0.96
N GLN A 49 8.61 -3.40 0.06
CA GLN A 49 8.42 -4.63 -0.69
C GLN A 49 9.74 -5.41 -0.72
N PRO A 50 10.08 -6.11 0.38
CA PRO A 50 11.38 -6.76 0.51
C PRO A 50 11.68 -7.84 -0.52
N SER A 51 10.66 -8.40 -1.18
CA SER A 51 10.87 -9.42 -2.20
C SER A 51 11.45 -8.87 -3.49
N MET A 52 11.46 -7.55 -3.67
CA MET A 52 12.03 -6.95 -4.87
C MET A 52 13.54 -6.96 -4.81
N ASP A 53 14.16 -7.14 -5.98
CA ASP A 53 15.61 -7.08 -6.07
C ASP A 53 16.07 -5.62 -6.17
N LEU A 54 16.90 -5.20 -5.22
CA LEU A 54 17.33 -3.81 -5.14
C LEU A 54 18.07 -3.35 -6.39
N GLU A 55 18.96 -4.19 -6.93
CA GLU A 55 19.72 -3.80 -8.11
C GLU A 55 18.84 -3.66 -9.34
N SER A 56 17.84 -4.52 -9.47
CA SER A 56 16.87 -4.41 -10.55
C SER A 56 16.05 -3.13 -10.45
N LEU A 57 15.65 -2.78 -9.22
CA LEU A 57 14.94 -1.53 -8.99
C LEU A 57 15.79 -0.32 -9.36
N LYS A 58 17.05 -0.31 -8.93
CA LYS A 58 17.96 0.79 -9.25
C LYS A 58 18.14 0.93 -10.75
N LYS A 59 18.30 -0.20 -11.43
CA LYS A 59 18.48 -0.19 -12.89
C LYS A 59 17.22 0.37 -13.57
N ALA A 60 16.05 -0.11 -13.16
CA ALA A 60 14.80 0.37 -13.75
C ALA A 60 14.62 1.87 -13.53
N PHE A 61 14.89 2.35 -12.32
CA PHE A 61 14.71 3.75 -11.99
C PHE A 61 15.69 4.66 -12.72
N ARG A 62 16.88 4.15 -13.03
CA ARG A 62 17.86 4.94 -13.82
C ARG A 62 17.37 5.21 -15.24
N GLU A 63 16.48 4.38 -15.74
CA GLU A 63 15.96 4.53 -17.09
C GLU A 63 14.68 5.39 -17.13
N MET A 64 14.19 5.81 -15.99
CA MET A 64 12.99 6.63 -15.88
C MET A 64 13.35 8.08 -15.60
N ARG A 65 12.67 8.98 -16.29
CA ARG A 65 12.79 10.40 -15.99
C ARG A 65 11.79 10.79 -14.91
N GLU A 66 10.59 10.23 -15.00
CA GLU A 66 9.52 10.58 -14.10
C GLU A 66 8.56 9.41 -13.97
N LEU A 67 8.02 9.21 -12.79
CA LEU A 67 7.02 8.19 -12.53
C LEU A 67 5.96 8.79 -11.62
N ALA A 68 4.71 8.76 -12.06
CA ALA A 68 3.58 9.17 -11.25
C ALA A 68 2.73 7.95 -10.97
N VAL A 69 2.38 7.73 -9.72
CA VAL A 69 1.63 6.54 -9.30
C VAL A 69 0.49 6.96 -8.39
N THR A 70 -0.71 6.54 -8.73
CA THR A 70 -1.89 6.73 -7.88
C THR A 70 -2.46 5.37 -7.54
N ILE A 71 -2.65 5.11 -6.26
CA ILE A 71 -3.27 3.87 -5.80
C ILE A 71 -4.54 4.24 -5.05
N ASP A 72 -5.67 3.77 -5.57
CA ASP A 72 -6.97 4.08 -4.97
C ASP A 72 -7.87 2.84 -4.98
N ASN A 73 -9.13 3.01 -4.57
CA ASN A 73 -10.10 1.91 -4.44
C ASN A 73 -9.52 0.77 -3.61
N ILE A 74 -8.88 1.09 -2.51
CA ILE A 74 -8.22 0.13 -1.65
C ILE A 74 -9.27 -0.60 -0.82
N LYS A 75 -9.31 -1.93 -0.95
CA LYS A 75 -10.26 -2.77 -0.20
C LYS A 75 -9.55 -3.97 0.39
N VAL A 76 -9.72 -4.18 1.67
CA VAL A 76 -9.20 -5.37 2.34
C VAL A 76 -10.13 -6.53 2.01
N LEU A 77 -9.60 -7.57 1.38
CA LEU A 77 -10.38 -8.73 0.99
C LEU A 77 -10.36 -9.81 2.07
N SER A 78 -9.24 -9.98 2.74
CA SER A 78 -9.10 -10.96 3.82
C SER A 78 -7.95 -10.58 4.72
N ILE A 79 -8.02 -11.00 5.97
CA ILE A 79 -6.98 -10.76 6.97
C ILE A 79 -6.81 -12.03 7.79
N ASP A 80 -5.56 -12.42 8.05
CA ASP A 80 -5.27 -13.36 9.11
C ASP A 80 -4.08 -12.83 9.91
N ALA A 81 -3.54 -13.62 10.82
CA ALA A 81 -2.52 -13.15 11.74
C ALA A 81 -1.25 -12.65 11.03
N THR A 82 -0.93 -13.22 9.89
CA THR A 82 0.35 -12.94 9.22
C THR A 82 0.20 -12.39 7.81
N LEU A 83 -0.97 -12.58 7.20
CA LEU A 83 -1.18 -12.19 5.80
C LEU A 83 -2.50 -11.44 5.65
N ALA A 84 -2.51 -10.54 4.67
CA ALA A 84 -3.73 -9.87 4.27
C ALA A 84 -3.73 -9.77 2.75
N ARG A 85 -4.93 -9.82 2.17
CA ARG A 85 -5.11 -9.61 0.73
C ARG A 85 -5.87 -8.31 0.56
N VAL A 86 -5.36 -7.46 -0.30
CA VAL A 86 -5.92 -6.14 -0.52
C VAL A 86 -6.07 -5.89 -2.01
N SER A 87 -7.25 -5.50 -2.43
CA SER A 87 -7.50 -5.11 -3.81
C SER A 87 -7.34 -3.61 -3.94
N CYS A 88 -6.75 -3.15 -5.03
CA CYS A 88 -6.62 -1.73 -5.29
C CYS A 88 -6.51 -1.47 -6.77
N ARG A 89 -6.73 -0.22 -7.16
CA ARG A 89 -6.51 0.23 -8.53
C ARG A 89 -5.20 1.00 -8.58
N VAL A 90 -4.31 0.59 -9.45
CA VAL A 90 -3.02 1.23 -9.62
C VAL A 90 -3.01 1.93 -10.97
N SER A 91 -2.87 3.24 -10.95
CA SER A 91 -2.73 4.07 -12.15
C SER A 91 -1.32 4.61 -12.18
N GLN A 92 -0.65 4.45 -13.30
CA GLN A 92 0.76 4.76 -13.39
C GLN A 92 1.06 5.47 -14.70
N THR A 93 1.84 6.53 -14.62
CA THR A 93 2.34 7.23 -15.80
C THR A 93 3.86 7.24 -15.70
N LEU A 94 4.49 6.64 -16.70
CA LEU A 94 5.94 6.52 -16.76
C LEU A 94 6.46 7.35 -17.92
N ILE A 95 7.43 8.23 -17.64
CA ILE A 95 8.16 8.97 -18.66
C ILE A 95 9.58 8.45 -18.66
N PRO A 96 9.96 7.62 -19.64
CA PRO A 96 11.33 7.11 -19.70
C PRO A 96 12.29 8.19 -20.16
N LYS A 97 13.58 7.98 -19.90
CA LYS A 97 14.61 8.90 -20.41
C LYS A 97 14.68 8.85 -21.93
N ALA A 98 14.35 7.71 -22.50
CA ALA A 98 14.28 7.54 -23.95
C ALA A 98 12.98 6.82 -24.27
N GLY A 99 12.22 7.35 -25.21
CA GLY A 99 10.95 6.75 -25.60
C GLY A 99 9.75 7.55 -25.19
N SER A 100 8.58 6.99 -25.42
CA SER A 100 7.32 7.68 -25.22
C SER A 100 6.75 7.47 -23.83
N LYS A 101 6.00 8.44 -23.37
CA LYS A 101 5.23 8.35 -22.15
C LYS A 101 4.28 7.15 -22.20
N GLN A 102 4.24 6.42 -21.13
CA GLN A 102 3.37 5.24 -20.98
C GLN A 102 2.42 5.43 -19.82
N THR A 103 1.15 5.13 -20.03
CA THR A 103 0.13 5.24 -19.01
C THR A 103 -0.60 3.92 -18.89
N THR A 104 -0.74 3.41 -17.66
CA THR A 104 -1.48 2.18 -17.40
C THR A 104 -2.39 2.37 -16.20
N ALA A 105 -3.48 1.62 -16.16
CA ALA A 105 -4.38 1.59 -15.02
C ALA A 105 -4.93 0.17 -14.92
N VAL A 106 -4.67 -0.49 -13.81
CA VAL A 106 -5.10 -1.87 -13.60
C VAL A 106 -5.57 -2.06 -12.17
N THR A 107 -6.49 -3.02 -11.99
CA THR A 107 -6.87 -3.45 -10.65
C THR A 107 -5.97 -4.62 -10.29
N ARG A 108 -5.41 -4.55 -9.09
CA ARG A 108 -4.48 -5.56 -8.60
C ARG A 108 -4.91 -6.05 -7.23
N VAL A 109 -4.54 -7.28 -6.93
CA VAL A 109 -4.65 -7.81 -5.57
C VAL A 109 -3.23 -7.97 -5.06
N LEU A 110 -2.98 -7.39 -3.90
CA LEU A 110 -1.69 -7.46 -3.27
C LEU A 110 -1.79 -8.35 -2.04
N ARG A 111 -0.75 -9.13 -1.81
CA ARG A 111 -0.61 -9.86 -0.55
C ARG A 111 0.33 -9.06 0.33
N LEU A 112 -0.14 -8.75 1.53
CA LEU A 112 0.65 -8.05 2.53
C LEU A 112 1.04 -9.04 3.61
N ARG A 113 2.26 -8.92 4.11
CA ARG A 113 2.78 -9.79 5.14
C ARG A 113 3.09 -8.95 6.37
N ARG A 114 2.72 -9.47 7.54
CA ARG A 114 3.01 -8.78 8.78
C ARG A 114 4.47 -8.96 9.15
N VAL A 115 5.10 -7.87 9.54
CA VAL A 115 6.46 -7.87 10.06
C VAL A 115 6.44 -7.13 11.39
N GLN A 116 7.57 -7.10 12.07
CA GLN A 116 7.67 -6.49 13.37
C GLN A 116 7.16 -5.06 13.43
N SER A 117 7.47 -4.28 12.42
CA SER A 117 7.14 -2.86 12.38
C SER A 117 5.81 -2.55 11.68
N GLY A 118 5.07 -3.56 11.25
CA GLY A 118 3.80 -3.34 10.56
C GLY A 118 3.60 -4.32 9.43
N TRP A 119 3.28 -3.80 8.25
CA TRP A 119 3.01 -4.64 7.08
C TRP A 119 3.96 -4.27 5.96
N VAL A 120 4.30 -5.27 5.15
CA VAL A 120 5.06 -5.04 3.91
C VAL A 120 4.33 -5.73 2.77
N ILE A 121 4.62 -5.30 1.55
CA ILE A 121 4.05 -5.92 0.36
C ILE A 121 4.85 -7.18 0.07
N ASP A 122 4.15 -8.32 0.09
CA ASP A 122 4.80 -9.60 -0.16
C ASP A 122 4.81 -9.92 -1.65
N ALA A 123 3.68 -9.75 -2.30
CA ALA A 123 3.56 -10.06 -3.73
C ALA A 123 2.32 -9.41 -4.31
N PHE A 124 2.33 -9.25 -5.62
CA PHE A 124 1.15 -8.86 -6.39
C PHE A 124 0.58 -10.12 -7.00
N GLU A 125 -0.71 -10.36 -6.80
CA GLU A 125 -1.39 -11.49 -7.42
C GLU A 125 -1.78 -11.10 -8.84
N ARG A 126 -1.83 -12.08 -9.70
CA ARG A 126 -2.25 -11.87 -11.07
C ARG A 126 -3.74 -12.06 -11.27
#